data_e1dbb60356b8aa9551e3d510af89094e
#
_entry.id   e1dbb60356b8aa9551e3d510af89094e
#
_cell.length_a   1.000
_cell.length_b   1.000
_cell.length_c   1.000
_cell.angle_alpha   90.00
_cell.angle_beta   90.00
_cell.angle_gamma   90.00
#
_symmetry.space_group_name_H-M   'P 1'
#
loop_
_entity.id
_entity.type
_entity.pdbx_description
1 polymer ?
#
loop_
_entity_poly.entity_id
_entity_poly.type
_entity_poly.pdbx_seq_one_letter_code
_entity_poly.pdbx_strand_id
1 'polypeptide(L)'
;EWCAPCKVLMPLLKQIAESYQGELLLAKVDCDAEQDIVARFGIRSLPTVVLFKDGQPVDGFAGAQPESQIRALLEPHVQMPPPAAADPLQTAQEMFAASHFAEAEAVLQTILAEDNTNAAALILYARCLAERGELTEARAVLDAVKGDEHKAALAGAKAQLTFLGDAAALPDVADLKTRLAQNPQDDEAAHQLAIHQLSRQQYDAALEGLLKLFIRNRNFNEGQPHKTLLQVFDLLGND
;
A
#
# COMPACT_ATOMS: atom_id res chain seq x y z
N GLU A 1 -33.89 7.83 13.82
CA GLU A 1 -33.01 6.97 14.65
C GLU A 1 -33.64 5.60 15.00
N TRP A 2 -34.94 5.41 14.85
CA TRP A 2 -35.75 4.24 15.27
C TRP A 2 -35.81 3.10 14.23
N CYS A 3 -35.43 3.32 12.96
CA CYS A 3 -35.53 2.30 11.91
C CYS A 3 -34.33 1.34 11.92
N ALA A 4 -34.43 0.19 12.59
CA ALA A 4 -33.37 -0.81 12.62
C ALA A 4 -33.04 -1.40 11.23
N PRO A 5 -34.00 -1.73 10.35
CA PRO A 5 -33.69 -2.19 9.00
C PRO A 5 -32.99 -1.13 8.14
N CYS A 6 -33.25 0.16 8.36
CA CYS A 6 -32.57 1.24 7.64
C CYS A 6 -31.08 1.29 7.98
N LYS A 7 -30.72 1.02 9.24
CA LYS A 7 -29.31 1.03 9.69
C LYS A 7 -28.48 -0.08 9.01
N VAL A 8 -29.11 -1.19 8.65
CA VAL A 8 -28.45 -2.30 7.94
C VAL A 8 -28.38 -2.01 6.44
N LEU A 9 -29.46 -1.48 5.85
CA LEU A 9 -29.55 -1.25 4.42
C LEU A 9 -28.65 -0.07 3.95
N MET A 10 -28.53 0.97 4.76
CA MET A 10 -27.79 2.18 4.35
C MET A 10 -26.32 1.97 4.03
N PRO A 11 -25.53 1.25 4.85
CA PRO A 11 -24.14 0.95 4.50
C PRO A 11 -24.03 0.13 3.21
N LEU A 12 -24.92 -0.83 3.00
CA LEU A 12 -24.99 -1.66 1.82
C LEU A 12 -25.27 -0.83 0.55
N LEU A 13 -26.27 0.05 0.60
CA LEU A 13 -26.58 0.95 -0.53
C LEU A 13 -25.44 1.91 -0.84
N LYS A 14 -24.73 2.39 0.18
CA LYS A 14 -23.55 3.23 -0.01
C LYS A 14 -22.46 2.46 -0.74
N GLN A 15 -22.14 1.26 -0.29
CA GLN A 15 -21.14 0.40 -0.93
C GLN A 15 -21.51 0.05 -2.38
N ILE A 16 -22.80 -0.25 -2.63
CA ILE A 16 -23.31 -0.49 -3.99
C ILE A 16 -23.13 0.78 -4.83
N ALA A 17 -23.57 1.95 -4.38
CA ALA A 17 -23.45 3.18 -5.14
C ALA A 17 -21.97 3.53 -5.46
N GLU A 18 -21.06 3.33 -4.52
CA GLU A 18 -19.62 3.52 -4.72
C GLU A 18 -19.08 2.57 -5.81
N SER A 19 -19.57 1.32 -5.87
CA SER A 19 -19.15 0.36 -6.89
C SER A 19 -19.55 0.74 -8.33
N TYR A 20 -20.49 1.69 -8.49
CA TYR A 20 -20.91 2.23 -9.80
C TYR A 20 -20.13 3.48 -10.22
N GLN A 21 -19.08 3.89 -9.48
CA GLN A 21 -18.08 4.90 -9.88
C GLN A 21 -18.69 6.24 -10.39
N GLY A 22 -19.80 6.66 -9.78
CA GLY A 22 -20.49 7.91 -10.14
C GLY A 22 -21.67 7.75 -11.10
N GLU A 23 -21.85 6.59 -11.74
CA GLU A 23 -23.03 6.30 -12.59
C GLU A 23 -24.32 6.15 -11.76
N LEU A 24 -24.21 5.96 -10.45
CA LEU A 24 -25.31 5.85 -9.50
C LEU A 24 -25.11 6.82 -8.33
N LEU A 25 -26.10 7.70 -8.12
CA LEU A 25 -26.12 8.64 -7.00
C LEU A 25 -27.08 8.15 -5.92
N LEU A 26 -26.61 8.00 -4.70
CA LEU A 26 -27.45 7.70 -3.53
C LEU A 26 -27.88 8.98 -2.81
N ALA A 27 -29.16 9.32 -2.92
CA ALA A 27 -29.79 10.39 -2.16
C ALA A 27 -30.54 9.82 -0.93
N LYS A 28 -30.45 10.49 0.20
CA LYS A 28 -31.17 10.15 1.44
C LYS A 28 -32.24 11.18 1.72
N VAL A 29 -33.44 10.70 1.99
CA VAL A 29 -34.57 11.56 2.34
C VAL A 29 -35.06 11.20 3.74
N ASP A 30 -35.18 12.21 4.58
CA ASP A 30 -35.78 12.07 5.91
C ASP A 30 -37.31 12.16 5.80
N CYS A 31 -37.99 11.03 5.97
CA CYS A 31 -39.43 10.94 5.84
C CYS A 31 -40.20 11.70 6.92
N ASP A 32 -39.57 11.97 8.07
CA ASP A 32 -40.21 12.78 9.13
C ASP A 32 -40.17 14.27 8.77
N ALA A 33 -39.14 14.72 8.07
CA ALA A 33 -38.98 16.11 7.63
C ALA A 33 -39.68 16.39 6.29
N GLU A 34 -39.68 15.43 5.34
CA GLU A 34 -40.08 15.61 3.95
C GLU A 34 -41.42 14.92 3.63
N GLN A 35 -42.49 15.33 4.33
CA GLN A 35 -43.84 14.74 4.24
C GLN A 35 -44.44 14.85 2.80
N ASP A 36 -44.11 15.90 2.07
CA ASP A 36 -44.58 16.09 0.68
C ASP A 36 -43.98 15.01 -0.24
N ILE A 37 -42.75 14.63 -0.05
CA ILE A 37 -42.10 13.55 -0.80
C ILE A 37 -42.74 12.22 -0.44
N VAL A 38 -42.97 11.98 0.85
CA VAL A 38 -43.61 10.75 1.35
C VAL A 38 -45.00 10.58 0.72
N ALA A 39 -45.81 11.65 0.71
CA ALA A 39 -47.15 11.64 0.11
C ALA A 39 -47.11 11.44 -1.41
N ARG A 40 -46.20 12.13 -2.11
CA ARG A 40 -46.05 12.08 -3.57
C ARG A 40 -45.69 10.69 -4.07
N PHE A 41 -44.79 9.99 -3.36
CA PHE A 41 -44.37 8.64 -3.75
C PHE A 41 -45.11 7.52 -3.01
N GLY A 42 -46.11 7.85 -2.21
CA GLY A 42 -46.96 6.89 -1.53
C GLY A 42 -46.21 5.99 -0.55
N ILE A 43 -45.19 6.50 0.13
CA ILE A 43 -44.33 5.75 1.04
C ILE A 43 -45.13 5.34 2.25
N ARG A 44 -45.28 4.01 2.48
CA ARG A 44 -46.10 3.44 3.57
C ARG A 44 -45.28 2.70 4.62
N SER A 45 -44.03 2.41 4.32
CA SER A 45 -43.12 1.67 5.19
C SER A 45 -41.67 2.08 4.99
N LEU A 46 -40.83 1.87 6.01
CA LEU A 46 -39.39 2.17 5.94
C LEU A 46 -38.58 0.89 6.18
N PRO A 47 -37.44 0.76 5.49
CA PRO A 47 -36.95 1.61 4.41
C PRO A 47 -37.75 1.41 3.11
N THR A 48 -37.89 2.44 2.31
CA THR A 48 -38.30 2.36 0.91
C THR A 48 -37.21 2.99 0.05
N VAL A 49 -36.88 2.32 -1.02
CA VAL A 49 -35.90 2.77 -2.03
C VAL A 49 -36.61 2.95 -3.35
N VAL A 50 -36.41 4.10 -4.00
CA VAL A 50 -36.97 4.40 -5.32
C VAL A 50 -35.82 4.72 -6.24
N LEU A 51 -35.75 4.03 -7.37
CA LEU A 51 -34.78 4.27 -8.42
C LEU A 51 -35.34 5.30 -9.41
N PHE A 52 -34.57 6.35 -9.64
CA PHE A 52 -34.88 7.37 -10.64
C PHE A 52 -33.94 7.27 -11.82
N LYS A 53 -34.49 7.44 -13.02
CA LYS A 53 -33.72 7.62 -14.26
C LYS A 53 -34.36 8.77 -15.05
N ASP A 54 -33.52 9.70 -15.51
CA ASP A 54 -33.97 10.87 -16.30
C ASP A 54 -35.09 11.67 -15.61
N GLY A 55 -35.02 11.77 -14.27
CA GLY A 55 -35.97 12.49 -13.44
C GLY A 55 -37.30 11.75 -13.20
N GLN A 56 -37.45 10.50 -13.65
CA GLN A 56 -38.65 9.70 -13.46
C GLN A 56 -38.37 8.48 -12.56
N PRO A 57 -39.29 8.11 -11.67
CA PRO A 57 -39.18 6.87 -10.93
C PRO A 57 -39.38 5.69 -11.89
N VAL A 58 -38.43 4.79 -11.96
CA VAL A 58 -38.44 3.64 -12.89
C VAL A 58 -38.58 2.30 -12.17
N ASP A 59 -38.10 2.20 -10.93
CA ASP A 59 -38.18 0.97 -10.14
C ASP A 59 -38.01 1.28 -8.63
N GLY A 60 -38.13 0.28 -7.77
CA GLY A 60 -37.93 0.44 -6.34
C GLY A 60 -38.36 -0.77 -5.52
N PHE A 61 -38.10 -0.73 -4.22
CA PHE A 61 -38.48 -1.76 -3.28
C PHE A 61 -38.77 -1.20 -1.88
N ALA A 62 -39.55 -1.94 -1.11
CA ALA A 62 -39.81 -1.64 0.29
C ALA A 62 -39.20 -2.73 1.19
N GLY A 63 -38.71 -2.33 2.35
CA GLY A 63 -38.00 -3.21 3.28
C GLY A 63 -36.51 -3.41 2.96
N ALA A 64 -35.80 -4.13 3.83
CA ALA A 64 -34.42 -4.49 3.58
C ALA A 64 -34.33 -5.62 2.54
N GLN A 65 -33.47 -5.45 1.56
CA GLN A 65 -33.19 -6.43 0.52
C GLN A 65 -31.72 -6.84 0.55
N PRO A 66 -31.37 -8.09 0.20
CA PRO A 66 -29.99 -8.51 0.05
C PRO A 66 -29.34 -7.85 -1.18
N GLU A 67 -28.02 -7.74 -1.18
CA GLU A 67 -27.24 -7.10 -2.23
C GLU A 67 -27.57 -7.65 -3.64
N SER A 68 -27.73 -8.97 -3.77
CA SER A 68 -28.02 -9.60 -5.04
C SER A 68 -29.34 -9.14 -5.67
N GLN A 69 -30.36 -8.89 -4.86
CA GLN A 69 -31.65 -8.39 -5.34
C GLN A 69 -31.58 -6.90 -5.72
N ILE A 70 -30.80 -6.11 -4.95
CA ILE A 70 -30.59 -4.70 -5.26
C ILE A 70 -29.84 -4.58 -6.59
N ARG A 71 -28.79 -5.37 -6.80
CA ARG A 71 -28.04 -5.37 -8.07
C ARG A 71 -28.89 -5.84 -9.25
N ALA A 72 -29.70 -6.88 -9.07
CA ALA A 72 -30.62 -7.34 -10.10
C ALA A 72 -31.67 -6.26 -10.51
N LEU A 73 -32.13 -5.45 -9.54
CA LEU A 73 -33.01 -4.32 -9.81
C LEU A 73 -32.29 -3.19 -10.59
N LEU A 74 -31.02 -2.95 -10.31
CA LEU A 74 -30.23 -1.91 -10.99
C LEU A 74 -29.83 -2.30 -12.42
N GLU A 75 -29.57 -3.57 -12.68
CA GLU A 75 -29.02 -4.11 -13.94
C GLU A 75 -29.76 -3.62 -15.21
N PRO A 76 -31.11 -3.56 -15.26
CA PRO A 76 -31.82 -3.06 -16.44
C PRO A 76 -31.71 -1.55 -16.64
N HIS A 77 -31.33 -0.79 -15.62
CA HIS A 77 -31.39 0.66 -15.60
C HIS A 77 -30.03 1.35 -15.67
N VAL A 78 -28.98 0.71 -15.11
CA VAL A 78 -27.62 1.24 -15.07
C VAL A 78 -26.64 0.10 -15.30
N GLN A 79 -25.70 0.29 -16.22
CA GLN A 79 -24.62 -0.67 -16.41
C GLN A 79 -23.60 -0.48 -15.29
N MET A 80 -23.20 -1.61 -14.66
CA MET A 80 -22.05 -1.58 -13.76
C MET A 80 -20.83 -1.21 -14.62
N PRO A 81 -20.11 -0.14 -14.31
CA PRO A 81 -18.87 0.14 -15.01
C PRO A 81 -17.95 -1.08 -14.87
N PRO A 82 -17.13 -1.36 -15.88
CA PRO A 82 -16.07 -2.36 -15.70
C PRO A 82 -15.30 -2.02 -14.43
N PRO A 83 -14.86 -3.02 -13.66
CA PRO A 83 -14.04 -2.75 -12.49
C PRO A 83 -12.96 -1.74 -12.89
N ALA A 84 -12.79 -0.68 -12.10
CA ALA A 84 -11.77 0.31 -12.39
C ALA A 84 -10.50 -0.44 -12.74
N ALA A 85 -9.93 -0.16 -13.90
CA ALA A 85 -8.67 -0.78 -14.29
C ALA A 85 -7.74 -0.61 -13.10
N ALA A 86 -7.28 -1.71 -12.53
CA ALA A 86 -6.42 -1.65 -11.36
C ALA A 86 -5.30 -0.65 -11.67
N ASP A 87 -5.06 0.28 -10.77
CA ASP A 87 -3.97 1.25 -10.95
C ASP A 87 -2.70 0.46 -11.27
N PRO A 88 -2.09 0.66 -12.46
CA PRO A 88 -0.91 -0.12 -12.83
C PRO A 88 0.20 -0.02 -11.78
N LEU A 89 0.34 1.13 -11.11
CA LEU A 89 1.33 1.32 -10.06
C LEU A 89 0.98 0.47 -8.82
N GLN A 90 -0.28 0.45 -8.42
CA GLN A 90 -0.74 -0.40 -7.31
C GLN A 90 -0.53 -1.89 -7.66
N THR A 91 -0.85 -2.29 -8.89
CA THR A 91 -0.61 -3.66 -9.36
C THR A 91 0.87 -4.04 -9.26
N ALA A 92 1.78 -3.14 -9.69
CA ALA A 92 3.22 -3.36 -9.57
C ALA A 92 3.68 -3.44 -8.10
N GLN A 93 3.09 -2.64 -7.20
CA GLN A 93 3.38 -2.70 -5.75
C GLN A 93 2.95 -4.05 -5.15
N GLU A 94 1.78 -4.55 -5.50
CA GLU A 94 1.27 -5.84 -5.04
C GLU A 94 2.15 -7.00 -5.55
N MET A 95 2.59 -6.95 -6.83
CA MET A 95 3.52 -7.91 -7.40
C MET A 95 4.88 -7.87 -6.70
N PHE A 96 5.40 -6.68 -6.42
CA PHE A 96 6.65 -6.50 -5.68
C PHE A 96 6.55 -7.10 -4.26
N ALA A 97 5.45 -6.83 -3.55
CA ALA A 97 5.20 -7.38 -2.22
C ALA A 97 5.09 -8.91 -2.22
N ALA A 98 4.59 -9.50 -3.31
CA ALA A 98 4.55 -10.94 -3.54
C ALA A 98 5.89 -11.53 -4.04
N SER A 99 6.95 -10.72 -4.14
CA SER A 99 8.28 -11.10 -4.69
C SER A 99 8.26 -11.48 -6.18
N HIS A 100 7.25 -11.06 -6.93
CA HIS A 100 7.14 -11.23 -8.38
C HIS A 100 7.82 -10.07 -9.11
N PHE A 101 9.14 -9.93 -8.90
CA PHE A 101 9.88 -8.75 -9.34
C PHE A 101 9.92 -8.57 -10.86
N ALA A 102 9.98 -9.65 -11.63
CA ALA A 102 10.00 -9.57 -13.09
C ALA A 102 8.66 -9.09 -13.67
N GLU A 103 7.55 -9.53 -13.11
CA GLU A 103 6.20 -9.11 -13.50
C GLU A 103 5.95 -7.65 -13.09
N ALA A 104 6.36 -7.26 -11.88
CA ALA A 104 6.30 -5.87 -11.43
C ALA A 104 7.11 -4.95 -12.35
N GLU A 105 8.32 -5.37 -12.74
CA GLU A 105 9.17 -4.63 -13.67
C GLU A 105 8.49 -4.41 -15.02
N ALA A 106 7.86 -5.42 -15.61
CA ALA A 106 7.17 -5.29 -16.89
C ALA A 106 6.02 -4.26 -16.83
N VAL A 107 5.25 -4.24 -15.73
CA VAL A 107 4.21 -3.23 -15.51
C VAL A 107 4.82 -1.84 -15.34
N LEU A 108 5.88 -1.71 -14.57
CA LEU A 108 6.56 -0.43 -14.34
C LEU A 108 7.18 0.15 -15.61
N GLN A 109 7.72 -0.69 -16.49
CA GLN A 109 8.22 -0.26 -17.80
C GLN A 109 7.10 0.33 -18.67
N THR A 110 5.89 -0.22 -18.60
CA THR A 110 4.73 0.36 -19.30
C THR A 110 4.38 1.74 -18.76
N ILE A 111 4.33 1.90 -17.43
CA ILE A 111 4.10 3.20 -16.79
C ILE A 111 5.17 4.22 -17.21
N LEU A 112 6.44 3.82 -17.16
CA LEU A 112 7.57 4.68 -17.49
C LEU A 112 7.71 5.00 -19.01
N ALA A 113 7.11 4.18 -19.86
CA ALA A 113 7.00 4.49 -21.29
C ALA A 113 5.99 5.62 -21.56
N GLU A 114 4.94 5.74 -20.74
CA GLU A 114 3.96 6.82 -20.82
C GLU A 114 4.45 8.09 -20.08
N ASP A 115 5.01 7.92 -18.88
CA ASP A 115 5.59 8.99 -18.06
C ASP A 115 6.93 8.56 -17.45
N ASN A 116 8.00 8.88 -18.13
CA ASN A 116 9.37 8.56 -17.69
C ASN A 116 9.86 9.38 -16.49
N THR A 117 9.05 10.32 -15.99
CA THR A 117 9.35 11.14 -14.81
C THR A 117 8.56 10.70 -13.57
N ASN A 118 7.73 9.69 -13.66
CA ASN A 118 6.93 9.16 -12.55
C ASN A 118 7.86 8.65 -11.45
N ALA A 119 8.05 9.47 -10.41
CA ALA A 119 8.98 9.19 -9.32
C ALA A 119 8.64 7.91 -8.55
N ALA A 120 7.35 7.64 -8.30
CA ALA A 120 6.93 6.44 -7.60
C ALA A 120 7.25 5.16 -8.39
N ALA A 121 7.00 5.19 -9.71
CA ALA A 121 7.34 4.09 -10.60
C ALA A 121 8.85 3.88 -10.72
N LEU A 122 9.64 4.96 -10.85
CA LEU A 122 11.11 4.89 -10.87
C LEU A 122 11.69 4.29 -9.60
N ILE A 123 11.21 4.71 -8.44
CA ILE A 123 11.66 4.18 -7.14
C ILE A 123 11.36 2.68 -7.03
N LEU A 124 10.14 2.26 -7.39
CA LEU A 124 9.77 0.84 -7.33
C LEU A 124 10.54 0.01 -8.38
N TYR A 125 10.76 0.55 -9.57
CA TYR A 125 11.56 -0.09 -10.61
C TYR A 125 13.01 -0.31 -10.15
N ALA A 126 13.63 0.69 -9.54
CA ALA A 126 14.98 0.56 -8.99
C ALA A 126 15.04 -0.51 -7.87
N ARG A 127 13.98 -0.64 -7.07
CA ARG A 127 13.89 -1.70 -6.06
C ARG A 127 13.79 -3.09 -6.69
N CYS A 128 13.03 -3.26 -7.78
CA CYS A 128 13.00 -4.51 -8.54
C CYS A 128 14.38 -4.89 -9.07
N LEU A 129 15.11 -3.94 -9.67
CA LEU A 129 16.48 -4.14 -10.14
C LEU A 129 17.41 -4.55 -8.99
N ALA A 130 17.28 -3.93 -7.83
CA ALA A 130 18.09 -4.22 -6.66
C ALA A 130 17.88 -5.65 -6.14
N GLU A 131 16.64 -6.13 -6.09
CA GLU A 131 16.32 -7.52 -5.68
C GLU A 131 16.87 -8.56 -6.69
N ARG A 132 17.09 -8.17 -7.94
CA ARG A 132 17.75 -9.00 -8.97
C ARG A 132 19.27 -8.91 -8.93
N GLY A 133 19.84 -8.05 -8.07
CA GLY A 133 21.28 -7.83 -7.94
C GLY A 133 21.86 -6.80 -8.91
N GLU A 134 21.03 -6.11 -9.69
CA GLU A 134 21.44 -5.08 -10.67
C GLU A 134 21.61 -3.73 -9.96
N LEU A 135 22.53 -3.69 -8.97
CA LEU A 135 22.67 -2.55 -8.05
C LEU A 135 23.16 -1.27 -8.73
N THR A 136 23.95 -1.39 -9.79
CA THR A 136 24.48 -0.25 -10.56
C THR A 136 23.36 0.45 -11.31
N GLU A 137 22.53 -0.30 -12.00
CA GLU A 137 21.38 0.17 -12.75
C GLU A 137 20.32 0.76 -11.80
N ALA A 138 20.04 0.06 -10.69
CA ALA A 138 19.14 0.55 -9.65
C ALA A 138 19.59 1.91 -9.12
N ARG A 139 20.87 2.10 -8.87
CA ARG A 139 21.43 3.39 -8.42
C ARG A 139 21.24 4.48 -9.45
N ALA A 140 21.53 4.21 -10.72
CA ALA A 140 21.36 5.16 -11.81
C ALA A 140 19.91 5.63 -11.95
N VAL A 141 18.94 4.70 -11.80
CA VAL A 141 17.50 5.02 -11.81
C VAL A 141 17.13 5.93 -10.63
N LEU A 142 17.57 5.61 -9.40
CA LEU A 142 17.28 6.43 -8.22
C LEU A 142 17.93 7.83 -8.30
N ASP A 143 19.07 7.97 -8.97
CA ASP A 143 19.72 9.27 -9.14
C ASP A 143 19.04 10.13 -10.23
N ALA A 144 18.27 9.53 -11.11
CA ALA A 144 17.45 10.22 -12.10
C ALA A 144 16.13 10.78 -11.52
N VAL A 145 15.68 10.30 -10.34
CA VAL A 145 14.44 10.77 -9.68
C VAL A 145 14.59 12.23 -9.27
N LYS A 146 13.66 13.08 -9.71
CA LYS A 146 13.62 14.52 -9.42
C LYS A 146 12.38 14.86 -8.59
N GLY A 147 12.47 15.95 -7.83
CA GLY A 147 11.36 16.48 -7.02
C GLY A 147 11.42 16.01 -5.56
N ASP A 148 10.65 16.69 -4.71
CA ASP A 148 10.65 16.47 -3.26
C ASP A 148 9.45 15.65 -2.77
N GLU A 149 8.49 15.38 -3.66
CA GLU A 149 7.22 14.72 -3.32
C GLU A 149 7.41 13.30 -2.73
N HIS A 150 8.44 12.58 -3.22
CA HIS A 150 8.77 11.21 -2.78
C HIS A 150 10.10 11.11 -2.05
N LYS A 151 10.55 12.20 -1.41
CA LYS A 151 11.89 12.29 -0.80
C LYS A 151 12.17 11.19 0.22
N ALA A 152 11.20 10.87 1.08
CA ALA A 152 11.35 9.80 2.09
C ALA A 152 11.49 8.43 1.41
N ALA A 153 10.62 8.11 0.44
CA ALA A 153 10.67 6.85 -0.30
C ALA A 153 11.98 6.71 -1.09
N LEU A 154 12.46 7.79 -1.70
CA LEU A 154 13.75 7.82 -2.41
C LEU A 154 14.93 7.59 -1.47
N ALA A 155 14.93 8.25 -0.31
CA ALA A 155 15.97 8.06 0.70
C ALA A 155 15.99 6.61 1.21
N GLY A 156 14.82 6.05 1.49
CA GLY A 156 14.66 4.66 1.89
C GLY A 156 15.18 3.67 0.84
N ALA A 157 14.84 3.88 -0.43
CA ALA A 157 15.33 3.04 -1.52
C ALA A 157 16.86 3.12 -1.68
N LYS A 158 17.46 4.32 -1.57
CA LYS A 158 18.92 4.50 -1.60
C LYS A 158 19.62 3.83 -0.42
N ALA A 159 19.07 3.91 0.78
CA ALA A 159 19.60 3.24 1.95
C ALA A 159 19.55 1.71 1.79
N GLN A 160 18.42 1.15 1.35
CA GLN A 160 18.29 -0.28 1.07
C GLN A 160 19.32 -0.75 0.02
N LEU A 161 19.51 0.01 -1.05
CA LEU A 161 20.51 -0.30 -2.09
C LEU A 161 21.93 -0.33 -1.51
N THR A 162 22.24 0.56 -0.59
CA THR A 162 23.54 0.58 0.11
C THR A 162 23.71 -0.69 0.96
N PHE A 163 22.71 -1.06 1.75
CA PHE A 163 22.77 -2.28 2.57
C PHE A 163 22.86 -3.56 1.73
N LEU A 164 22.20 -3.62 0.57
CA LEU A 164 22.33 -4.75 -0.36
C LEU A 164 23.76 -4.84 -0.91
N GLY A 165 24.35 -3.72 -1.31
CA GLY A 165 25.72 -3.67 -1.80
C GLY A 165 26.73 -4.05 -0.73
N ASP A 166 26.57 -3.53 0.48
CA ASP A 166 27.45 -3.85 1.62
C ASP A 166 27.34 -5.35 1.98
N ALA A 167 26.12 -5.88 2.08
CA ALA A 167 25.88 -7.28 2.42
C ALA A 167 26.52 -8.26 1.41
N ALA A 168 26.56 -7.92 0.13
CA ALA A 168 27.14 -8.75 -0.92
C ALA A 168 28.64 -9.00 -0.74
N ALA A 169 29.35 -8.09 -0.03
CA ALA A 169 30.78 -8.18 0.23
C ALA A 169 31.10 -8.85 1.58
N LEU A 170 30.10 -9.19 2.39
CA LEU A 170 30.26 -9.74 3.74
C LEU A 170 30.23 -11.28 3.75
N PRO A 171 30.81 -11.91 4.81
CA PRO A 171 30.67 -13.34 5.03
C PRO A 171 29.21 -13.79 5.11
N ASP A 172 28.94 -15.06 4.81
CA ASP A 172 27.59 -15.61 4.84
C ASP A 172 26.98 -15.53 6.27
N VAL A 173 25.68 -15.37 6.32
CA VAL A 173 24.89 -15.29 7.56
C VAL A 173 25.11 -16.51 8.47
N ALA A 174 25.28 -17.73 7.87
CA ALA A 174 25.55 -18.93 8.66
C ALA A 174 26.89 -18.86 9.39
N ASP A 175 27.92 -18.35 8.71
CA ASP A 175 29.26 -18.16 9.31
C ASP A 175 29.24 -17.10 10.41
N LEU A 176 28.54 -15.99 10.19
CA LEU A 176 28.40 -14.93 11.19
C LEU A 176 27.68 -15.41 12.45
N LYS A 177 26.61 -16.19 12.30
CA LYS A 177 25.90 -16.82 13.41
C LYS A 177 26.78 -17.81 14.18
N THR A 178 27.60 -18.57 13.48
CA THR A 178 28.56 -19.52 14.09
C THR A 178 29.62 -18.75 14.90
N ARG A 179 30.18 -17.67 14.35
CA ARG A 179 31.12 -16.79 15.06
C ARG A 179 30.51 -16.21 16.34
N LEU A 180 29.28 -15.71 16.27
CA LEU A 180 28.56 -15.17 17.42
C LEU A 180 28.19 -16.22 18.47
N ALA A 181 27.93 -17.47 18.05
CA ALA A 181 27.69 -18.58 18.97
C ALA A 181 28.98 -18.95 19.75
N GLN A 182 30.14 -18.87 19.10
CA GLN A 182 31.46 -19.13 19.70
C GLN A 182 31.93 -17.94 20.55
N ASN A 183 31.72 -16.73 20.06
CA ASN A 183 32.08 -15.48 20.77
C ASN A 183 30.92 -14.47 20.68
N PRO A 184 30.02 -14.41 21.68
CA PRO A 184 28.93 -13.47 21.74
C PRO A 184 29.35 -11.98 21.77
N GLN A 185 30.64 -11.70 21.98
CA GLN A 185 31.21 -10.36 21.97
C GLN A 185 32.00 -10.03 20.70
N ASP A 186 31.80 -10.81 19.63
CA ASP A 186 32.36 -10.50 18.31
C ASP A 186 31.59 -9.32 17.70
N ASP A 187 32.09 -8.10 17.93
CA ASP A 187 31.48 -6.86 17.48
C ASP A 187 31.40 -6.77 15.96
N GLU A 188 32.41 -7.30 15.25
CA GLU A 188 32.45 -7.33 13.80
C GLU A 188 31.34 -8.24 13.25
N ALA A 189 31.24 -9.48 13.75
CA ALA A 189 30.19 -10.40 13.31
C ALA A 189 28.78 -9.90 13.65
N ALA A 190 28.60 -9.22 14.80
CA ALA A 190 27.32 -8.61 15.17
C ALA A 190 26.92 -7.48 14.22
N HIS A 191 27.85 -6.61 13.85
CA HIS A 191 27.59 -5.53 12.89
C HIS A 191 27.27 -6.08 11.50
N GLN A 192 28.11 -7.01 10.99
CA GLN A 192 27.91 -7.64 9.68
C GLN A 192 26.58 -8.38 9.58
N LEU A 193 26.16 -9.08 10.65
CA LEU A 193 24.85 -9.73 10.69
C LEU A 193 23.71 -8.71 10.63
N ALA A 194 23.85 -7.57 11.30
CA ALA A 194 22.85 -6.51 11.22
C ALA A 194 22.73 -5.93 9.78
N ILE A 195 23.84 -5.75 9.06
CA ILE A 195 23.81 -5.34 7.64
C ILE A 195 23.04 -6.36 6.79
N HIS A 196 23.28 -7.66 6.95
CA HIS A 196 22.50 -8.69 6.27
C HIS A 196 21.00 -8.67 6.63
N GLN A 197 20.66 -8.35 7.88
CA GLN A 197 19.28 -8.20 8.30
C GLN A 197 18.62 -6.98 7.66
N LEU A 198 19.35 -5.86 7.58
CA LEU A 198 18.88 -4.64 6.92
C LEU A 198 18.67 -4.85 5.41
N SER A 199 19.58 -5.53 4.74
CA SER A 199 19.43 -5.86 3.31
C SER A 199 18.19 -6.72 3.03
N ARG A 200 17.73 -7.51 4.01
CA ARG A 200 16.53 -8.36 3.94
C ARG A 200 15.29 -7.72 4.57
N GLN A 201 15.34 -6.43 4.88
CA GLN A 201 14.25 -5.67 5.52
C GLN A 201 13.81 -6.23 6.90
N GLN A 202 14.68 -6.96 7.57
CA GLN A 202 14.47 -7.50 8.94
C GLN A 202 14.84 -6.44 9.97
N TYR A 203 14.15 -5.29 9.95
CA TYR A 203 14.52 -4.09 10.68
C TYR A 203 14.55 -4.30 12.19
N ASP A 204 13.56 -4.99 12.76
CA ASP A 204 13.50 -5.22 14.23
C ASP A 204 14.73 -5.97 14.74
N ALA A 205 15.10 -7.07 14.05
CA ALA A 205 16.26 -7.86 14.42
C ALA A 205 17.58 -7.08 14.23
N ALA A 206 17.68 -6.28 13.16
CA ALA A 206 18.84 -5.44 12.90
C ALA A 206 18.99 -4.35 13.96
N LEU A 207 17.90 -3.63 14.29
CA LEU A 207 17.89 -2.59 15.31
C LEU A 207 18.27 -3.15 16.69
N GLU A 208 17.71 -4.30 17.07
CA GLU A 208 18.05 -4.96 18.33
C GLU A 208 19.56 -5.31 18.39
N GLY A 209 20.10 -5.87 17.31
CA GLY A 209 21.52 -6.21 17.20
C GLY A 209 22.42 -4.98 17.26
N LEU A 210 22.10 -3.94 16.50
CA LEU A 210 22.85 -2.68 16.48
C LEU A 210 22.79 -1.93 17.81
N LEU A 211 21.64 -1.90 18.49
CA LEU A 211 21.50 -1.28 19.80
C LEU A 211 22.33 -2.02 20.85
N LYS A 212 22.32 -3.36 20.88
CA LYS A 212 23.17 -4.17 21.76
C LYS A 212 24.64 -3.88 21.50
N LEU A 213 25.06 -3.81 20.25
CA LEU A 213 26.43 -3.47 19.88
C LEU A 213 26.80 -2.05 20.31
N PHE A 214 25.93 -1.07 20.04
CA PHE A 214 26.15 0.33 20.41
C PHE A 214 26.29 0.54 21.92
N ILE A 215 25.46 -0.14 22.74
CA ILE A 215 25.54 -0.07 24.20
C ILE A 215 26.84 -0.69 24.68
N ARG A 216 27.26 -1.81 24.09
CA ARG A 216 28.49 -2.54 24.49
C ARG A 216 29.77 -1.83 24.04
N ASN A 217 29.80 -1.39 22.79
CA ASN A 217 30.96 -0.75 22.16
C ASN A 217 30.55 0.42 21.27
N ARG A 218 30.36 1.57 21.89
CA ARG A 218 29.88 2.78 21.20
C ARG A 218 30.81 3.26 20.09
N ASN A 219 32.11 3.04 20.25
CA ASN A 219 33.12 3.53 19.31
C ASN A 219 33.58 2.47 18.31
N PHE A 220 32.92 1.32 18.28
CA PHE A 220 33.25 0.27 17.32
C PHE A 220 33.32 0.85 15.90
N ASN A 221 34.43 0.59 15.20
CA ASN A 221 34.71 1.03 13.85
C ASN A 221 34.29 2.50 13.60
N GLU A 222 34.88 3.42 14.38
CA GLU A 222 34.61 4.87 14.31
C GLU A 222 33.13 5.26 14.53
N GLY A 223 32.41 4.52 15.37
CA GLY A 223 31.01 4.77 15.69
C GLY A 223 30.04 4.26 14.60
N GLN A 224 30.45 3.27 13.84
CA GLN A 224 29.62 2.68 12.77
C GLN A 224 28.23 2.22 13.24
N PRO A 225 28.05 1.57 14.42
CA PRO A 225 26.71 1.21 14.89
C PRO A 225 25.75 2.39 15.00
N HIS A 226 26.24 3.53 15.48
CA HIS A 226 25.43 4.75 15.58
C HIS A 226 25.08 5.31 14.19
N LYS A 227 26.03 5.35 13.27
CA LYS A 227 25.80 5.81 11.89
C LYS A 227 24.77 4.93 11.19
N THR A 228 24.87 3.61 11.34
CA THR A 228 23.92 2.65 10.76
C THR A 228 22.54 2.80 11.37
N LEU A 229 22.42 2.99 12.71
CA LEU A 229 21.14 3.24 13.38
C LEU A 229 20.46 4.50 12.82
N LEU A 230 21.19 5.60 12.62
CA LEU A 230 20.64 6.82 12.03
C LEU A 230 20.13 6.58 10.61
N GLN A 231 20.88 5.85 9.78
CA GLN A 231 20.45 5.49 8.43
C GLN A 231 19.16 4.66 8.43
N VAL A 232 19.00 3.76 9.41
CA VAL A 232 17.76 2.96 9.56
C VAL A 232 16.59 3.85 9.98
N PHE A 233 16.80 4.79 10.91
CA PHE A 233 15.74 5.73 11.30
C PHE A 233 15.32 6.64 10.14
N ASP A 234 16.27 7.12 9.33
CA ASP A 234 15.97 7.89 8.12
C ASP A 234 15.18 7.05 7.10
N LEU A 235 15.46 5.75 7.02
CA LEU A 235 14.76 4.81 6.12
C LEU A 235 13.33 4.53 6.58
N LEU A 236 13.11 4.36 7.89
CA LEU A 236 11.80 4.02 8.45
C LEU A 236 10.88 5.24 8.58
N GLY A 237 11.42 6.45 8.49
CA GLY A 237 10.69 7.69 8.75
C GLY A 237 10.52 7.98 10.25
N ASN A 238 10.13 9.23 10.55
CA ASN A 238 9.80 9.63 11.92
C ASN A 238 8.30 9.42 12.17
N ASP A 239 7.83 8.18 12.18
CA ASP A 239 6.48 7.85 12.66
C ASP A 239 6.50 7.47 14.14
#